data_381d9413f52570bd8e97a09fe3b21ef7
#
_entry.id   381d9413f52570bd8e97a09fe3b21ef7
#
_cell.length_a   1.000
_cell.length_b   1.000
_cell.length_c   1.000
_cell.angle_alpha   90.00
_cell.angle_beta   90.00
_cell.angle_gamma   90.00
#
_symmetry.space_group_name_H-M   'P 1'
#
loop_
_entity.id
_entity.type
_entity.pdbx_description
1 polymer ?
#
loop_
_entity_poly.entity_id
_entity_poly.type
_entity_poly.pdbx_seq_one_letter_code
_entity_poly.pdbx_strand_id
1 'polypeptide(L)'
;MMGGDEQLSIFLYTDEDITDRLALLLRERGHGAESALGVGTKGFSDEEQLAFAASRRWTLLTFNRDDFTELARRWHKAGREHAGIVISPQFSRREVGELFRRVCNLLEAVSAAEMWNTVRYLQSYR
;
A
#
# COMPACT_ATOMS: atom_id res chain seq x y z
N MET A 1 7.20 -6.01 25.00
CA MET A 1 7.02 -6.05 24.10
C MET A 1 6.43 -6.03 23.36
N MET A 2 6.16 -5.65 23.44
CA MET A 2 5.44 -5.75 22.60
C MET A 2 5.64 -6.26 21.54
N GLY A 3 6.17 -6.60 21.48
CA GLY A 3 6.59 -7.19 20.32
C GLY A 3 5.55 -7.79 19.48
N GLY A 4 4.57 -8.37 20.02
CA GLY A 4 3.49 -8.98 19.25
C GLY A 4 2.77 -8.02 18.31
N ASP A 5 2.88 -6.73 18.58
CA ASP A 5 2.20 -5.73 17.76
C ASP A 5 3.04 -5.25 16.58
N GLU A 6 4.30 -5.64 16.53
CA GLU A 6 5.17 -5.20 15.47
C GLU A 6 5.06 -6.10 14.26
N GLN A 7 4.91 -5.50 13.10
CA GLN A 7 5.01 -6.23 11.85
C GLN A 7 6.46 -6.23 11.42
N LEU A 8 6.99 -7.43 11.16
CA LEU A 8 8.38 -7.56 10.70
C LEU A 8 8.51 -7.21 9.22
N SER A 9 7.43 -7.34 8.46
CA SER A 9 7.43 -7.02 7.05
C SER A 9 6.16 -6.29 6.66
N ILE A 10 6.24 -5.58 5.54
CA ILE A 10 5.11 -4.85 4.99
C ILE A 10 4.10 -5.84 4.43
N PHE A 11 2.82 -5.65 4.77
CA PHE A 11 1.71 -6.30 4.08
C PHE A 11 1.07 -5.26 3.17
N LEU A 12 1.04 -5.54 1.88
CA LEU A 12 0.60 -4.55 0.89
C LEU A 12 -0.87 -4.75 0.51
N TYR A 13 -1.63 -3.66 0.50
CA TYR A 13 -3.02 -3.65 0.10
C TYR A 13 -3.16 -2.76 -1.13
N THR A 14 -3.66 -3.29 -2.24
CA THR A 14 -3.74 -2.54 -3.49
C THR A 14 -5.14 -1.99 -3.72
N ASP A 15 -5.19 -0.70 -4.06
CA ASP A 15 -6.40 0.02 -4.41
C ASP A 15 -7.09 -0.62 -5.62
N GLU A 16 -8.40 -0.35 -5.78
CA GLU A 16 -9.20 -1.01 -6.82
C GLU A 16 -8.76 -0.68 -8.25
N ASP A 17 -8.07 0.43 -8.46
CA ASP A 17 -7.58 0.79 -9.80
C ASP A 17 -6.33 0.02 -10.20
N ILE A 18 -5.74 -0.70 -9.27
CA ILE A 18 -4.56 -1.52 -9.54
C ILE A 18 -5.01 -2.94 -9.85
N THR A 19 -4.48 -3.53 -10.92
CA THR A 19 -4.83 -4.90 -11.27
C THR A 19 -4.55 -5.85 -10.10
N ASP A 20 -5.50 -6.73 -9.79
CA ASP A 20 -5.35 -7.71 -8.73
C ASP A 20 -4.24 -8.73 -9.03
N ARG A 21 -3.79 -8.79 -10.28
CA ARG A 21 -2.67 -9.62 -10.67
C ARG A 21 -1.40 -9.26 -9.90
N LEU A 22 -1.24 -7.97 -9.55
CA LEU A 22 -0.08 -7.56 -8.77
C LEU A 22 -0.03 -8.26 -7.42
N ALA A 23 -1.15 -8.29 -6.70
CA ALA A 23 -1.20 -8.95 -5.40
C ALA A 23 -0.89 -10.44 -5.53
N LEU A 24 -1.41 -11.08 -6.59
CA LEU A 24 -1.12 -12.48 -6.85
C LEU A 24 0.37 -12.72 -7.07
N LEU A 25 1.02 -11.89 -7.90
CA LEU A 25 2.45 -12.02 -8.17
C LEU A 25 3.27 -11.82 -6.89
N LEU A 26 2.87 -10.89 -6.05
CA LEU A 26 3.57 -10.62 -4.79
C LEU A 26 3.46 -11.81 -3.85
N ARG A 27 2.27 -12.40 -3.74
CA ARG A 27 2.08 -13.59 -2.89
C ARG A 27 2.91 -14.76 -3.41
N GLU A 28 3.00 -14.93 -4.72
CA GLU A 28 3.82 -15.99 -5.30
C GLU A 28 5.30 -15.81 -4.99
N ARG A 29 5.73 -14.56 -4.83
CA ARG A 29 7.11 -14.26 -4.45
C ARG A 29 7.33 -14.40 -2.94
N GLY A 30 6.29 -14.60 -2.15
CA GLY A 30 6.39 -14.76 -0.71
C GLY A 30 6.07 -13.50 0.08
N HIS A 31 5.61 -12.44 -0.57
CA HIS A 31 5.20 -11.21 0.11
C HIS A 31 3.73 -11.28 0.53
N GLY A 32 3.40 -10.66 1.66
CA GLY A 32 2.01 -10.50 2.05
C GLY A 32 1.36 -9.42 1.21
N ALA A 33 0.26 -9.74 0.54
CA ALA A 33 -0.43 -8.77 -0.31
C ALA A 33 -1.88 -9.19 -0.53
N GLU A 34 -2.77 -8.20 -0.61
CA GLU A 34 -4.16 -8.39 -0.96
C GLU A 34 -4.63 -7.22 -1.82
N SER A 35 -5.64 -7.46 -2.64
CA SER A 35 -6.24 -6.43 -3.47
C SER A 35 -7.61 -6.06 -2.95
N ALA A 36 -8.08 -4.85 -3.31
CA ALA A 36 -9.44 -4.43 -2.97
C ALA A 36 -10.46 -5.42 -3.52
N LEU A 37 -10.24 -5.92 -4.75
CA LEU A 37 -11.13 -6.93 -5.32
C LEU A 37 -11.12 -8.20 -4.47
N GLY A 38 -9.93 -8.64 -4.06
CA GLY A 38 -9.77 -9.90 -3.31
C GLY A 38 -10.42 -9.89 -1.94
N VAL A 39 -10.43 -8.74 -1.26
CA VAL A 39 -11.00 -8.65 0.09
C VAL A 39 -12.40 -8.00 0.12
N GLY A 40 -12.96 -7.71 -1.07
CA GLY A 40 -14.34 -7.23 -1.13
C GLY A 40 -14.55 -5.77 -0.80
N THR A 41 -13.52 -4.94 -0.93
CA THR A 41 -13.62 -3.50 -0.63
C THR A 41 -13.69 -2.64 -1.88
N LYS A 42 -13.91 -3.26 -3.03
CA LYS A 42 -14.12 -2.50 -4.26
C LYS A 42 -15.33 -1.58 -4.07
N GLY A 43 -15.19 -0.33 -4.48
CA GLY A 43 -16.26 0.67 -4.33
C GLY A 43 -16.16 1.48 -3.05
N PHE A 44 -15.25 1.15 -2.16
CA PHE A 44 -14.99 1.99 -0.99
C PHE A 44 -14.46 3.35 -1.43
N SER A 45 -14.80 4.41 -0.68
CA SER A 45 -14.18 5.71 -0.89
C SER A 45 -12.71 5.67 -0.49
N ASP A 46 -11.95 6.69 -0.86
CA ASP A 46 -10.53 6.77 -0.49
C ASP A 46 -10.37 6.74 1.04
N GLU A 47 -11.23 7.47 1.76
CA GLU A 47 -11.22 7.48 3.22
C GLU A 47 -11.47 6.07 3.77
N GLU A 48 -12.45 5.37 3.22
CA GLU A 48 -12.77 4.01 3.64
C GLU A 48 -11.65 3.04 3.30
N GLN A 49 -11.00 3.21 2.15
CA GLN A 49 -9.87 2.37 1.76
C GLN A 49 -8.71 2.53 2.76
N LEU A 50 -8.38 3.78 3.10
CA LEU A 50 -7.29 4.02 4.04
C LEU A 50 -7.64 3.52 5.44
N ALA A 51 -8.89 3.73 5.88
CA ALA A 51 -9.34 3.26 7.19
C ALA A 51 -9.28 1.73 7.27
N PHE A 52 -9.70 1.05 6.20
CA PHE A 52 -9.64 -0.41 6.14
C PHE A 52 -8.19 -0.89 6.24
N ALA A 53 -7.30 -0.31 5.42
CA ALA A 53 -5.88 -0.70 5.42
C ALA A 53 -5.26 -0.44 6.79
N ALA A 54 -5.54 0.73 7.38
CA ALA A 54 -4.98 1.10 8.68
C ALA A 54 -5.44 0.13 9.77
N SER A 55 -6.71 -0.29 9.75
CA SER A 55 -7.24 -1.21 10.75
C SER A 55 -6.57 -2.56 10.71
N ARG A 56 -6.06 -2.95 9.55
CA ARG A 56 -5.36 -4.21 9.35
C ARG A 56 -3.85 -4.06 9.44
N ARG A 57 -3.35 -2.85 9.60
CA ARG A 57 -1.92 -2.54 9.56
C ARG A 57 -1.30 -2.91 8.21
N TRP A 58 -2.06 -2.69 7.16
CA TRP A 58 -1.64 -2.93 5.78
C TRP A 58 -1.22 -1.61 5.14
N THR A 59 -0.13 -1.64 4.38
CA THR A 59 0.35 -0.48 3.62
C THR A 59 -0.46 -0.38 2.33
N LEU A 60 -1.00 0.81 2.07
CA LEU A 60 -1.85 1.03 0.89
C LEU A 60 -1.01 1.45 -0.31
N LEU A 61 -1.20 0.78 -1.44
CA LEU A 61 -0.60 1.17 -2.73
C LEU A 61 -1.70 1.72 -3.63
N THR A 62 -1.47 2.90 -4.19
CA THR A 62 -2.46 3.58 -5.03
C THR A 62 -1.80 4.35 -6.16
N PHE A 63 -2.55 4.57 -7.25
CA PHE A 63 -2.16 5.49 -8.33
C PHE A 63 -2.64 6.92 -8.05
N ASN A 64 -3.53 7.12 -7.08
CA ASN A 64 -4.23 8.38 -6.86
C ASN A 64 -3.46 9.28 -5.91
N ARG A 65 -2.44 9.97 -6.48
CA ARG A 65 -1.53 10.79 -5.69
C ARG A 65 -2.24 11.92 -4.94
N ASP A 66 -3.03 12.71 -5.66
CA ASP A 66 -3.55 13.96 -5.08
C ASP A 66 -4.51 13.69 -3.92
N ASP A 67 -5.43 12.75 -4.11
CA ASP A 67 -6.41 12.46 -3.07
C ASP A 67 -5.77 11.83 -1.84
N PHE A 68 -4.81 10.92 -2.03
CA PHE A 68 -4.21 10.23 -0.89
C PHE A 68 -3.15 11.06 -0.17
N THR A 69 -2.47 11.98 -0.84
CA THR A 69 -1.58 12.90 -0.14
C THR A 69 -2.38 13.88 0.72
N GLU A 70 -3.51 14.36 0.20
CA GLU A 70 -4.39 15.23 0.98
C GLU A 70 -5.00 14.47 2.16
N LEU A 71 -5.42 13.24 1.95
CA LEU A 71 -5.99 12.40 3.00
C LEU A 71 -4.96 12.13 4.10
N ALA A 72 -3.72 11.81 3.70
CA ALA A 72 -2.64 11.59 4.67
C ALA A 72 -2.41 12.83 5.52
N ARG A 73 -2.46 14.02 4.90
CA ARG A 73 -2.30 15.28 5.63
C ARG A 73 -3.41 15.46 6.67
N ARG A 74 -4.66 15.18 6.28
CA ARG A 74 -5.79 15.30 7.19
C ARG A 74 -5.68 14.31 8.36
N TRP A 75 -5.25 13.09 8.07
CA TRP A 75 -5.06 12.08 9.11
C TRP A 75 -3.97 12.50 10.09
N HIS A 76 -2.87 13.04 9.58
CA HIS A 76 -1.78 13.51 10.42
C HIS A 76 -2.27 14.59 11.39
N LYS A 77 -3.02 15.57 10.89
CA LYS A 77 -3.59 16.63 11.70
C LYS A 77 -4.54 16.11 12.78
N ALA A 78 -5.27 15.05 12.45
CA ALA A 78 -6.25 14.46 13.37
C ALA A 78 -5.61 13.48 14.35
N GLY A 79 -4.31 13.25 14.27
CA GLY A 79 -3.62 12.28 15.11
C GLY A 79 -3.94 10.83 14.77
N ARG A 80 -4.43 10.56 13.56
CA ARG A 80 -4.75 9.21 13.12
C ARG A 80 -3.54 8.56 12.48
N GLU A 81 -3.37 7.27 12.71
CA GLU A 81 -2.22 6.52 12.24
C GLU A 81 -2.59 5.53 11.17
N HIS A 82 -1.63 5.25 10.28
CA HIS A 82 -1.78 4.24 9.24
C HIS A 82 -0.43 3.54 9.01
N ALA A 83 -0.47 2.44 8.29
CA ALA A 83 0.73 1.62 8.07
C ALA A 83 1.54 2.08 6.86
N GLY A 84 1.25 3.25 6.33
CA GLY A 84 1.97 3.81 5.20
C GLY A 84 1.14 3.83 3.93
N ILE A 85 1.45 4.78 3.07
CA ILE A 85 0.83 4.92 1.76
C ILE A 85 1.95 4.98 0.73
N VAL A 86 1.85 4.16 -0.32
CA VAL A 86 2.80 4.18 -1.44
C VAL A 86 2.05 4.71 -2.65
N ILE A 87 2.57 5.81 -3.20
CA ILE A 87 2.00 6.43 -4.40
C ILE A 87 2.80 5.95 -5.59
N SER A 88 2.12 5.34 -6.56
CA SER A 88 2.75 4.85 -7.78
C SER A 88 2.41 5.74 -8.96
N PRO A 89 3.34 5.91 -9.92
CA PRO A 89 2.94 6.43 -11.23
C PRO A 89 1.88 5.53 -11.82
N GLN A 90 1.11 6.06 -12.76
CA GLN A 90 0.07 5.29 -13.42
C GLN A 90 0.71 4.20 -14.29
N PHE A 91 0.32 2.95 -14.07
CA PHE A 91 0.75 1.81 -14.88
C PHE A 91 -0.50 1.17 -15.48
N SER A 92 -0.40 0.78 -16.75
CA SER A 92 -1.46 0.01 -17.39
C SER A 92 -1.37 -1.46 -16.93
N ARG A 93 -2.41 -2.24 -17.22
CA ARG A 93 -2.41 -3.67 -16.89
C ARG A 93 -1.26 -4.41 -17.55
N ARG A 94 -0.85 -3.97 -18.75
CA ARG A 94 0.27 -4.58 -19.48
C ARG A 94 1.60 -4.35 -18.78
N GLU A 95 1.67 -3.31 -17.97
CA GLU A 95 2.91 -2.92 -17.29
C GLU A 95 3.02 -3.52 -15.90
N VAL A 96 2.19 -4.51 -15.57
CA VAL A 96 2.19 -5.09 -14.22
C VAL A 96 3.56 -5.65 -13.84
N GLY A 97 4.35 -6.13 -14.82
CA GLY A 97 5.69 -6.64 -14.54
C GLY A 97 6.62 -5.56 -14.03
N GLU A 98 6.58 -4.38 -14.63
CA GLU A 98 7.39 -3.26 -14.18
C GLU A 98 6.92 -2.74 -12.82
N LEU A 99 5.61 -2.65 -12.63
CA LEU A 99 5.04 -2.28 -11.34
C LEU A 99 5.49 -3.26 -10.26
N PHE A 100 5.37 -4.55 -10.54
CA PHE A 100 5.80 -5.60 -9.62
C PHE A 100 7.27 -5.45 -9.25
N ARG A 101 8.14 -5.21 -10.24
CA ARG A 101 9.58 -5.07 -10.00
C ARG A 101 9.86 -3.90 -9.04
N ARG A 102 9.22 -2.76 -9.27
CA ARG A 102 9.42 -1.58 -8.42
C ARG A 102 8.88 -1.81 -7.01
N VAL A 103 7.74 -2.48 -6.90
CA VAL A 103 7.18 -2.80 -5.59
C VAL A 103 8.12 -3.72 -4.82
N CYS A 104 8.68 -4.73 -5.48
CA CYS A 104 9.65 -5.61 -4.83
C CYS A 104 10.87 -4.83 -4.35
N ASN A 105 11.36 -3.87 -5.16
CA ASN A 105 12.48 -3.03 -4.75
C ASN A 105 12.15 -2.23 -3.48
N LEU A 106 10.94 -1.68 -3.42
CA LEU A 106 10.52 -0.95 -2.22
C LEU A 106 10.43 -1.88 -1.02
N LEU A 107 9.84 -3.06 -1.19
CA LEU A 107 9.66 -4.01 -0.09
C LEU A 107 11.00 -4.51 0.46
N GLU A 108 12.04 -4.55 -0.38
CA GLU A 108 13.38 -4.94 0.04
C GLU A 108 14.12 -3.80 0.72
N ALA A 109 13.77 -2.56 0.40
CA ALA A 109 14.50 -1.39 0.88
C ALA A 109 13.91 -0.79 2.16
N VAL A 110 12.63 -1.04 2.45
CA VAL A 110 11.90 -0.34 3.50
C VAL A 110 11.25 -1.34 4.43
N SER A 111 11.40 -1.12 5.72
CA SER A 111 10.75 -1.98 6.73
C SER A 111 9.34 -1.47 7.02
N ALA A 112 8.53 -2.32 7.67
CA ALA A 112 7.20 -1.92 8.10
C ALA A 112 7.26 -0.74 9.08
N ALA A 113 8.27 -0.73 9.96
CA ALA A 113 8.43 0.36 10.91
C ALA A 113 8.75 1.67 10.19
N GLU A 114 9.57 1.61 9.15
CA GLU A 114 9.91 2.80 8.36
C GLU A 114 8.73 3.30 7.54
N MET A 115 7.81 2.41 7.17
CA MET A 115 6.60 2.80 6.43
C MET A 115 5.55 3.48 7.31
N TRP A 116 5.57 3.22 8.61
CA TRP A 116 4.52 3.67 9.52
C TRP A 116 4.33 5.18 9.46
N ASN A 117 3.10 5.61 9.18
CA ASN A 117 2.72 7.02 9.09
C ASN A 117 3.47 7.81 8.00
N THR A 118 3.97 7.14 6.96
CA THR A 118 4.68 7.84 5.88
C THR A 118 3.94 7.72 4.56
N VAL A 119 4.26 8.64 3.65
CA VAL A 119 3.87 8.57 2.25
C VAL A 119 5.16 8.45 1.44
N ARG A 120 5.25 7.41 0.62
CA ARG A 120 6.44 7.17 -0.20
C ARG A 120 6.04 7.08 -1.66
N TYR A 121 6.96 7.46 -2.53
CA TYR A 121 6.70 7.51 -3.97
C TYR A 121 7.46 6.38 -4.66
N LEU A 122 6.71 5.50 -5.32
CA LEU A 122 7.28 4.28 -5.91
C LEU A 122 8.32 4.57 -6.98
N GLN A 123 8.20 5.71 -7.66
CA GLN A 123 9.18 6.08 -8.69
C GLN A 123 10.61 6.19 -8.15
N SER A 124 10.77 6.34 -6.85
CA SER A 124 12.09 6.38 -6.22
C SER A 124 12.73 4.99 -6.09
N TYR A 125 12.00 3.93 -6.38
CA TYR A 125 12.46 2.54 -6.19
C TYR A 125 12.60 1.81 -7.52
N ARG A 126 13.22 2.46 -8.48
CA ARG A 126 13.42 1.90 -9.83
C ARG A 126 14.40 0.75 -9.88
#